data_5924e5139cdfdbc4be019f14a28038f4
#
_entry.id   5924e5139cdfdbc4be019f14a28038f4
#
_cell.length_a   1.000
_cell.length_b   1.000
_cell.length_c   1.000
_cell.angle_alpha   90.00
_cell.angle_beta   90.00
_cell.angle_gamma   90.00
#
_symmetry.space_group_name_H-M   'P 1'
#
loop_
_entity.id
_entity.type
_entity.pdbx_description
1 polymer ?
#
loop_
_entity_poly.entity_id
_entity_poly.type
_entity_poly.pdbx_seq_one_letter_code
_entity_poly.pdbx_strand_id
1 'polypeptide(L)'
;LCVRRRGLILSCSRLLHFGAPPQEIMKKHKAVCTVDSVFISETRPGAVVSDIFTKACEAYSKTGYPGEWKHHHQGGACGYEPREYLATPDNHTAVSCDQAFAWNPSIAGTKSEDTILVETNENSILSADSRWASIDIDVNGKVISRPDILVV
;
A
#
# COMPACT_ATOMS: atom_id res chain seq x y z
N LEU A 1 -2.38 7.28 10.20
CA LEU A 1 -1.57 7.36 11.41
C LEU A 1 -0.09 7.26 11.05
N CYS A 2 0.73 8.19 11.54
CA CYS A 2 2.19 8.10 11.50
C CYS A 2 2.72 8.09 12.93
N VAL A 3 3.55 7.12 13.24
CA VAL A 3 4.16 6.95 14.57
C VAL A 3 5.67 7.03 14.44
N ARG A 4 6.30 7.81 15.32
CA ARG A 4 7.77 7.86 15.43
C ARG A 4 8.23 7.15 16.70
N ARG A 5 9.17 6.20 16.55
CA ARG A 5 9.82 5.53 17.68
C ARG A 5 11.30 5.37 17.40
N ARG A 6 12.15 5.84 18.31
CA ARG A 6 13.62 5.79 18.20
C ARG A 6 14.15 6.39 16.88
N GLY A 7 13.48 7.45 16.38
CA GLY A 7 13.82 8.11 15.13
C GLY A 7 13.11 7.54 13.90
N LEU A 8 12.74 6.28 13.89
CA LEU A 8 12.09 5.64 12.76
C LEU A 8 10.58 5.93 12.71
N ILE A 9 10.05 6.11 11.51
CA ILE A 9 8.64 6.41 11.26
C ILE A 9 7.98 5.21 10.60
N LEU A 10 6.80 4.87 11.12
CA LEU A 10 5.91 3.86 10.58
C LEU A 10 4.56 4.51 10.28
N SER A 11 4.00 4.24 9.11
CA SER A 11 2.72 4.78 8.67
C SER A 11 1.74 3.66 8.37
N CYS A 12 0.47 3.83 8.77
CA CYS A 12 -0.62 2.94 8.40
C CYS A 12 -1.95 3.67 8.36
N SER A 13 -2.90 3.18 7.58
CA SER A 13 -4.30 3.61 7.60
C SER A 13 -5.20 2.45 7.98
N ARG A 14 -6.25 2.76 8.75
CA ARG A 14 -7.29 1.82 9.13
C ARG A 14 -8.64 2.50 8.95
N LEU A 15 -9.57 1.79 8.31
CA LEU A 15 -10.92 2.31 8.05
C LEU A 15 -11.92 1.66 9.01
N LEU A 16 -12.80 2.50 9.54
CA LEU A 16 -13.88 2.08 10.44
C LEU A 16 -15.19 2.65 9.91
N HIS A 17 -16.26 1.86 9.93
CA HIS A 17 -17.59 2.27 9.51
C HIS A 17 -18.62 1.91 10.57
N PHE A 18 -19.48 2.86 10.93
CA PHE A 18 -20.62 2.60 11.82
C PHE A 18 -21.77 2.00 11.02
N GLY A 19 -22.15 0.77 11.35
CA GLY A 19 -23.14 0.00 10.56
C GLY A 19 -22.58 -0.50 9.22
N ALA A 20 -23.45 -1.06 8.38
CA ALA A 20 -23.06 -1.67 7.11
C ALA A 20 -22.51 -0.61 6.11
N PRO A 21 -21.28 -0.77 5.60
CA PRO A 21 -20.73 0.15 4.60
C PRO A 21 -21.51 0.07 3.28
N PRO A 22 -21.67 1.18 2.55
CA PRO A 22 -22.25 1.17 1.21
C PRO A 22 -21.48 0.23 0.26
N GLN A 23 -22.19 -0.48 -0.61
CA GLN A 23 -21.56 -1.41 -1.58
C GLN A 23 -20.50 -0.72 -2.46
N GLU A 24 -20.72 0.54 -2.81
CA GLU A 24 -19.75 1.32 -3.58
C GLU A 24 -18.43 1.48 -2.83
N ILE A 25 -18.49 1.79 -1.54
CA ILE A 25 -17.29 1.90 -0.70
C ILE A 25 -16.57 0.57 -0.59
N MET A 26 -17.30 -0.55 -0.42
CA MET A 26 -16.72 -1.89 -0.40
C MET A 26 -16.00 -2.24 -1.71
N LYS A 27 -16.59 -1.90 -2.87
CA LYS A 27 -15.95 -2.10 -4.18
C LYS A 27 -14.68 -1.28 -4.31
N LYS A 28 -14.72 0.01 -3.95
CA LYS A 28 -13.55 0.90 -3.97
C LYS A 28 -12.46 0.40 -3.02
N HIS A 29 -12.86 -0.07 -1.84
CA HIS A 29 -11.92 -0.59 -0.86
C HIS A 29 -11.20 -1.84 -1.36
N LYS A 30 -11.93 -2.80 -1.92
CA LYS A 30 -11.32 -3.97 -2.56
C LYS A 30 -10.37 -3.58 -3.69
N ALA A 31 -10.75 -2.60 -4.52
CA ALA A 31 -9.92 -2.11 -5.61
C ALA A 31 -8.62 -1.47 -5.09
N VAL A 32 -8.68 -0.60 -4.08
CA VAL A 32 -7.47 0.03 -3.52
C VAL A 32 -6.59 -0.97 -2.78
N CYS A 33 -7.16 -1.97 -2.11
CA CYS A 33 -6.41 -3.08 -1.52
C CYS A 33 -5.68 -3.90 -2.60
N THR A 34 -6.30 -4.08 -3.78
CA THR A 34 -5.64 -4.72 -4.93
C THR A 34 -4.44 -3.90 -5.42
N VAL A 35 -4.59 -2.60 -5.56
CA VAL A 35 -3.47 -1.72 -5.96
C VAL A 35 -2.34 -1.76 -4.93
N ASP A 36 -2.67 -1.70 -3.64
CA ASP A 36 -1.68 -1.77 -2.56
C ASP A 36 -0.94 -3.11 -2.55
N SER A 37 -1.66 -4.20 -2.77
CA SER A 37 -1.06 -5.54 -2.91
C SER A 37 -0.11 -5.63 -4.09
N VAL A 38 -0.39 -4.94 -5.20
CA VAL A 38 0.54 -4.84 -6.35
C VAL A 38 1.80 -4.08 -5.93
N PHE A 39 1.68 -2.92 -5.28
CA PHE A 39 2.83 -2.20 -4.74
C PHE A 39 3.71 -3.11 -3.87
N ILE A 40 3.10 -3.79 -2.90
CA ILE A 40 3.80 -4.69 -1.97
C ILE A 40 4.48 -5.84 -2.73
N SER A 41 3.77 -6.48 -3.67
CA SER A 41 4.29 -7.65 -4.39
C SER A 41 5.45 -7.30 -5.33
N GLU A 42 5.43 -6.11 -5.92
CA GLU A 42 6.44 -5.65 -6.87
C GLU A 42 7.66 -5.02 -6.17
N THR A 43 7.54 -4.62 -4.92
CA THR A 43 8.65 -4.08 -4.13
C THR A 43 9.58 -5.21 -3.72
N ARG A 44 10.68 -5.38 -4.45
CA ARG A 44 11.68 -6.44 -4.24
C ARG A 44 13.08 -5.86 -4.40
N PRO A 45 14.11 -6.45 -3.79
CA PRO A 45 15.48 -6.02 -4.02
C PRO A 45 15.81 -5.97 -5.51
N GLY A 46 16.35 -4.84 -5.98
CA GLY A 46 16.70 -4.58 -7.38
C GLY A 46 15.55 -4.06 -8.26
N ALA A 47 14.30 -4.09 -7.81
CA ALA A 47 13.20 -3.48 -8.56
C ALA A 47 13.35 -1.95 -8.62
N VAL A 48 12.99 -1.35 -9.76
CA VAL A 48 13.05 0.11 -9.95
C VAL A 48 11.72 0.75 -9.51
N VAL A 49 11.78 1.82 -8.73
CA VAL A 49 10.60 2.46 -8.13
C VAL A 49 9.61 2.94 -9.20
N SER A 50 10.07 3.49 -10.32
CA SER A 50 9.21 3.90 -11.44
C SER A 50 8.47 2.73 -12.09
N ASP A 51 9.09 1.54 -12.14
CA ASP A 51 8.46 0.35 -12.71
C ASP A 51 7.36 -0.17 -11.77
N ILE A 52 7.64 -0.19 -10.46
CA ILE A 52 6.64 -0.52 -9.43
C ILE A 52 5.44 0.43 -9.53
N PHE A 53 5.72 1.73 -9.64
CA PHE A 53 4.68 2.76 -9.80
C PHE A 53 3.83 2.53 -11.06
N THR A 54 4.46 2.20 -12.19
CA THR A 54 3.78 1.93 -13.46
C THR A 54 2.82 0.75 -13.33
N LYS A 55 3.26 -0.36 -12.73
CA LYS A 55 2.42 -1.55 -12.48
C LYS A 55 1.22 -1.23 -11.58
N ALA A 56 1.41 -0.39 -10.58
CA ALA A 56 0.32 0.06 -9.72
C ALA A 56 -0.69 0.94 -10.49
N CYS A 57 -0.23 1.82 -11.39
CA CYS A 57 -1.12 2.59 -12.27
C CYS A 57 -1.96 1.68 -13.20
N GLU A 58 -1.35 0.59 -13.71
CA GLU A 58 -2.09 -0.43 -14.45
C GLU A 58 -3.13 -1.14 -13.57
N ALA A 59 -2.81 -1.44 -12.31
CA ALA A 59 -3.74 -2.03 -11.37
C ALA A 59 -4.95 -1.12 -11.09
N TYR A 60 -4.73 0.19 -10.94
CA TYR A 60 -5.82 1.18 -10.87
C TYR A 60 -6.74 1.08 -12.09
N SER A 61 -6.17 0.99 -13.29
CA SER A 61 -6.95 0.88 -14.53
C SER A 61 -7.72 -0.43 -14.62
N LYS A 62 -7.08 -1.56 -14.27
CA LYS A 62 -7.68 -2.90 -14.26
C LYS A 62 -8.82 -3.03 -13.24
N THR A 63 -8.75 -2.32 -12.13
CA THR A 63 -9.80 -2.30 -11.10
C THR A 63 -10.94 -1.33 -11.39
N GLY A 64 -10.86 -0.57 -12.49
CA GLY A 64 -11.91 0.35 -12.95
C GLY A 64 -11.78 1.79 -12.43
N TYR A 65 -10.62 2.15 -11.87
CA TYR A 65 -10.36 3.49 -11.31
C TYR A 65 -9.14 4.16 -11.96
N PRO A 66 -9.11 4.31 -13.31
CA PRO A 66 -7.96 4.92 -13.99
C PRO A 66 -7.80 6.38 -13.56
N GLY A 67 -6.58 6.76 -13.22
CA GLY A 67 -6.25 8.15 -12.88
C GLY A 67 -6.45 8.57 -11.44
N GLU A 68 -7.06 7.77 -10.55
CA GLU A 68 -7.19 8.07 -9.12
C GLU A 68 -5.82 8.31 -8.44
N TRP A 69 -4.76 7.65 -8.91
CA TRP A 69 -3.40 7.85 -8.43
C TRP A 69 -2.87 9.31 -8.56
N LYS A 70 -3.50 10.14 -9.41
CA LYS A 70 -3.12 11.55 -9.60
C LYS A 70 -3.57 12.46 -8.47
N HIS A 71 -4.54 12.02 -7.67
CA HIS A 71 -5.13 12.84 -6.61
C HIS A 71 -4.37 12.79 -5.29
N HIS A 72 -3.43 11.84 -5.15
CA HIS A 72 -2.63 11.68 -3.94
C HIS A 72 -1.30 10.99 -4.28
N HIS A 73 -0.21 11.32 -3.57
CA HIS A 73 1.04 10.56 -3.73
C HIS A 73 0.83 9.11 -3.30
N GLN A 74 1.50 8.17 -3.96
CA GLN A 74 1.26 6.74 -3.76
C GLN A 74 2.15 6.11 -2.68
N GLY A 75 2.99 6.90 -2.04
CA GLY A 75 3.95 6.43 -1.03
C GLY A 75 5.38 6.47 -1.54
N GLY A 76 6.22 5.67 -0.93
CA GLY A 76 7.66 5.57 -1.21
C GLY A 76 8.45 5.05 -0.02
N ALA A 77 9.77 5.11 -0.13
CA ALA A 77 10.66 4.71 0.94
C ALA A 77 10.46 5.57 2.19
N CYS A 78 10.54 4.95 3.35
CA CYS A 78 10.44 5.62 4.64
C CYS A 78 11.51 5.10 5.60
N GLY A 79 11.78 5.87 6.65
CA GLY A 79 12.79 5.54 7.64
C GLY A 79 12.82 6.61 8.71
N TYR A 80 13.78 7.51 8.66
CA TYR A 80 13.84 8.67 9.57
C TYR A 80 12.86 9.77 9.17
N GLU A 81 12.47 9.79 7.87
CA GLU A 81 11.41 10.64 7.35
C GLU A 81 10.16 9.80 7.00
N PRO A 82 8.95 10.39 7.02
CA PRO A 82 7.72 9.71 6.59
C PRO A 82 7.83 9.20 5.15
N ARG A 83 8.59 9.94 4.32
CA ARG A 83 9.01 9.55 2.97
C ARG A 83 10.39 10.13 2.72
N GLU A 84 11.40 9.24 2.65
CA GLU A 84 12.76 9.59 2.24
C GLU A 84 12.77 10.03 0.76
N TYR A 85 11.93 9.39 -0.04
CA TYR A 85 11.58 9.79 -1.39
C TYR A 85 10.20 9.24 -1.78
N LEU A 86 9.55 9.91 -2.72
CA LEU A 86 8.26 9.48 -3.27
C LEU A 86 8.45 8.56 -4.48
N ALA A 87 7.52 7.64 -4.65
CA ALA A 87 7.36 6.91 -5.89
C ALA A 87 6.68 7.80 -6.93
N THR A 88 7.38 8.03 -8.02
CA THR A 88 6.95 8.81 -9.18
C THR A 88 7.36 8.11 -10.47
N PRO A 89 6.79 8.47 -11.62
CA PRO A 89 7.21 7.93 -12.92
C PRO A 89 8.70 8.13 -13.22
N ASP A 90 9.31 9.18 -12.65
CA ASP A 90 10.68 9.58 -12.92
C ASP A 90 11.67 9.12 -11.84
N ASN A 91 11.19 8.35 -10.84
CA ASN A 91 12.08 7.86 -9.78
C ASN A 91 12.70 6.51 -10.17
N HIS A 92 13.94 6.56 -10.65
CA HIS A 92 14.71 5.37 -11.09
C HIS A 92 15.55 4.74 -9.98
N THR A 93 15.28 5.03 -8.71
CA THR A 93 15.98 4.40 -7.58
C THR A 93 15.68 2.90 -7.55
N ALA A 94 16.70 2.09 -7.39
CA ALA A 94 16.55 0.65 -7.16
C ALA A 94 16.26 0.38 -5.68
N VAL A 95 15.31 -0.51 -5.44
CA VAL A 95 14.95 -0.97 -4.08
C VAL A 95 16.09 -1.81 -3.50
N SER A 96 16.43 -1.55 -2.25
CA SER A 96 17.44 -2.33 -1.50
C SER A 96 16.78 -3.26 -0.48
N CYS A 97 17.46 -4.36 -0.15
CA CYS A 97 17.13 -5.16 1.01
C CYS A 97 17.22 -4.32 2.30
N ASP A 98 16.44 -4.66 3.31
CA ASP A 98 16.33 -3.96 4.59
C ASP A 98 15.85 -2.50 4.50
N GLN A 99 15.30 -2.10 3.36
CA GLN A 99 14.66 -0.81 3.16
C GLN A 99 13.18 -0.89 3.52
N ALA A 100 12.65 0.13 4.19
CA ALA A 100 11.22 0.22 4.46
C ALA A 100 10.51 1.08 3.41
N PHE A 101 9.29 0.66 3.06
CA PHE A 101 8.38 1.43 2.21
C PHE A 101 7.02 1.58 2.89
N ALA A 102 6.43 2.74 2.78
CA ALA A 102 5.04 2.96 3.15
C ALA A 102 4.24 3.30 1.89
N TRP A 103 3.51 2.31 1.37
CA TRP A 103 2.60 2.48 0.26
C TRP A 103 1.25 2.95 0.77
N ASN A 104 0.62 3.91 0.08
CA ASN A 104 -0.62 4.52 0.54
C ASN A 104 -1.60 4.87 -0.59
N PRO A 105 -1.87 3.93 -1.52
CA PRO A 105 -2.83 4.15 -2.59
C PRO A 105 -4.21 4.51 -2.02
N SER A 106 -4.92 5.36 -2.77
CA SER A 106 -6.27 5.81 -2.40
C SER A 106 -7.20 5.86 -3.61
N ILE A 107 -8.47 5.62 -3.37
CA ILE A 107 -9.58 5.91 -4.28
C ILE A 107 -10.55 6.77 -3.46
N ALA A 108 -11.18 7.79 -4.08
CA ALA A 108 -12.03 8.72 -3.34
C ALA A 108 -13.02 8.01 -2.40
N GLY A 109 -12.87 8.23 -1.09
CA GLY A 109 -13.63 7.62 -0.01
C GLY A 109 -12.97 6.42 0.67
N THR A 110 -11.81 5.93 0.18
CA THR A 110 -11.10 4.80 0.78
C THR A 110 -9.59 4.88 0.56
N LYS A 111 -8.83 4.14 1.37
CA LYS A 111 -7.37 4.09 1.32
C LYS A 111 -6.86 2.76 1.89
N SER A 112 -5.77 2.24 1.34
CA SER A 112 -4.99 1.18 1.96
C SER A 112 -3.59 1.70 2.23
N GLU A 113 -3.06 1.46 3.44
CA GLU A 113 -1.71 1.91 3.81
C GLU A 113 -1.14 1.03 4.89
N ASP A 114 0.03 0.48 4.61
CA ASP A 114 0.91 -0.16 5.58
C ASP A 114 2.37 0.15 5.28
N THR A 115 3.21 0.00 6.30
CA THR A 115 4.65 0.02 6.15
C THR A 115 5.16 -1.41 6.02
N ILE A 116 5.96 -1.65 4.98
CA ILE A 116 6.64 -2.93 4.74
C ILE A 116 8.14 -2.78 4.95
N LEU A 117 8.79 -3.88 5.32
CA LEU A 117 10.23 -4.06 5.25
C LEU A 117 10.55 -4.98 4.08
N VAL A 118 11.45 -4.54 3.22
CA VAL A 118 11.91 -5.33 2.06
C VAL A 118 12.93 -6.35 2.53
N GLU A 119 12.62 -7.62 2.35
CA GLU A 119 13.53 -8.72 2.67
C GLU A 119 13.91 -9.49 1.41
N THR A 120 14.89 -10.35 1.50
CA THR A 120 15.45 -11.08 0.33
C THR A 120 14.40 -11.90 -0.41
N ASN A 121 13.54 -12.61 0.32
CA ASN A 121 12.57 -13.54 -0.27
C ASN A 121 11.13 -13.01 -0.23
N GLU A 122 10.74 -12.35 0.84
CA GLU A 122 9.39 -11.90 1.09
C GLU A 122 9.39 -10.61 1.91
N ASN A 123 8.44 -9.71 1.66
CA ASN A 123 8.30 -8.48 2.44
C ASN A 123 7.54 -8.77 3.74
N SER A 124 8.02 -8.22 4.85
CA SER A 124 7.28 -8.19 6.13
C SER A 124 6.41 -6.95 6.21
N ILE A 125 5.14 -7.10 6.59
CA ILE A 125 4.24 -5.96 6.83
C ILE A 125 4.38 -5.56 8.30
N LEU A 126 5.15 -4.51 8.57
CA LEU A 126 5.50 -4.09 9.93
C LEU A 126 4.31 -3.53 10.73
N SER A 127 3.31 -3.00 10.06
CA SER A 127 2.11 -2.41 10.67
C SER A 127 0.91 -3.37 10.71
N ALA A 128 1.10 -4.66 10.37
CA ALA A 128 0.05 -5.66 10.46
C ALA A 128 -0.44 -5.84 11.91
N ASP A 129 -1.75 -5.97 12.09
CA ASP A 129 -2.38 -6.30 13.36
C ASP A 129 -3.41 -7.42 13.14
N SER A 130 -3.15 -8.61 13.66
CA SER A 130 -4.02 -9.78 13.52
C SER A 130 -5.41 -9.61 14.17
N ARG A 131 -5.61 -8.59 14.98
CA ARG A 131 -6.92 -8.26 15.59
C ARG A 131 -7.78 -7.38 14.70
N TRP A 132 -7.20 -6.79 13.64
CA TRP A 132 -7.94 -5.97 12.69
C TRP A 132 -8.58 -6.85 11.61
N ALA A 133 -9.78 -6.48 11.16
CA ALA A 133 -10.43 -7.13 10.03
C ALA A 133 -9.51 -7.10 8.79
N SER A 134 -9.48 -8.18 8.04
CA SER A 134 -8.61 -8.29 6.86
C SER A 134 -9.36 -8.86 5.66
N ILE A 135 -8.87 -8.51 4.47
CA ILE A 135 -9.30 -9.05 3.18
C ILE A 135 -8.07 -9.63 2.47
N ASP A 136 -8.21 -10.83 1.96
CA ASP A 136 -7.15 -11.50 1.21
C ASP A 136 -7.24 -11.13 -0.28
N ILE A 137 -6.13 -10.67 -0.82
CA ILE A 137 -6.00 -10.26 -2.22
C ILE A 137 -4.98 -11.17 -2.92
N ASP A 138 -5.43 -11.85 -3.97
CA ASP A 138 -4.53 -12.61 -4.85
C ASP A 138 -3.87 -11.68 -5.88
N VAL A 139 -2.54 -11.71 -5.92
CA VAL A 139 -1.74 -11.04 -6.94
C VAL A 139 -0.80 -12.07 -7.56
N ASN A 140 -1.12 -12.51 -8.76
CA ASN A 140 -0.33 -13.48 -9.51
C ASN A 140 -0.07 -14.80 -8.76
N GLY A 141 -1.08 -15.31 -8.03
CA GLY A 141 -0.99 -16.55 -7.25
C GLY A 141 -0.36 -16.39 -5.86
N LYS A 142 -0.02 -15.16 -5.46
CA LYS A 142 0.40 -14.84 -4.09
C LYS A 142 -0.71 -14.11 -3.36
N VAL A 143 -1.15 -14.66 -2.24
CA VAL A 143 -2.16 -14.02 -1.37
C VAL A 143 -1.49 -13.02 -0.44
N ILE A 144 -1.97 -11.77 -0.47
CA ILE A 144 -1.53 -10.70 0.41
C ILE A 144 -2.73 -10.22 1.22
N SER A 145 -2.66 -10.37 2.54
CA SER A 145 -3.71 -9.90 3.45
C SER A 145 -3.61 -8.40 3.64
N ARG A 146 -4.73 -7.69 3.42
CA ARG A 146 -4.82 -6.24 3.58
C ARG A 146 -5.85 -5.89 4.66
N PRO A 147 -5.68 -4.74 5.38
CA PRO A 147 -6.69 -4.28 6.33
C PRO A 147 -8.03 -4.05 5.63
N ASP A 148 -9.09 -4.67 6.13
CA ASP A 148 -10.46 -4.40 5.68
C ASP A 148 -11.11 -3.29 6.50
N ILE A 149 -12.32 -2.88 6.10
CA ILE A 149 -13.12 -1.90 6.84
C ILE A 149 -13.67 -2.59 8.10
N LEU A 150 -13.30 -2.07 9.27
CA LEU A 150 -13.87 -2.54 10.53
C LEU A 150 -15.29 -1.98 10.67
N VAL A 151 -16.27 -2.86 10.81
CA VAL A 151 -17.67 -2.50 11.03
C VAL A 151 -17.98 -2.53 12.52
N VAL A 152 -18.56 -1.46 13.04
CA VAL A 152 -18.97 -1.32 14.46
C VAL A 152 -20.42 -0.83 14.59
#